data_7eee08734d5349eda2fc7a14100e06d3
#
_entry.id   7eee08734d5349eda2fc7a14100e06d3
#
_cell.length_a   1.000
_cell.length_b   1.000
_cell.length_c   1.000
_cell.angle_alpha   90.00
_cell.angle_beta   90.00
_cell.angle_gamma   90.00
#
_symmetry.space_group_name_H-M   'P 1'
#
loop_
_entity.id
_entity.type
_entity.pdbx_description
1 polymer ?
#
loop_
_entity_poly.entity_id
_entity_poly.type
_entity_poly.pdbx_seq_one_letter_code
_entity_poly.pdbx_strand_id
1 'polypeptide(L)'
;ARSPTAGARAWPGPGADATYATLGEALLAPTRVYVRALAHVLRGEHEVLGLAHITGGGFTENVVRMLPAHLGAAIDVSRWERPPLFAWLQREGHIAAQEMARTFNNGIGMVLVVPAAASERTVQALEAAGEAPVVLGEVTAQPGVAYVHLDEWHVA
;
A
#
# COMPACT_ATOMS: atom_id res chain seq x y z
N ALA A 1 31.59 14.19 0.03
CA ALA A 1 31.28 13.09 -0.89
C ALA A 1 30.26 13.61 -1.90
N ARG A 2 30.62 13.66 -3.18
CA ARG A 2 29.70 14.05 -4.26
C ARG A 2 28.80 12.85 -4.55
N SER A 3 27.48 13.03 -4.44
CA SER A 3 26.51 12.08 -4.96
C SER A 3 26.73 11.87 -6.45
N PRO A 4 26.71 10.63 -6.96
CA PRO A 4 26.78 10.40 -8.39
C PRO A 4 25.56 11.07 -9.03
N THR A 5 25.79 11.86 -10.05
CA THR A 5 24.78 12.33 -11.00
C THR A 5 24.24 11.11 -11.76
N ALA A 6 23.32 10.40 -11.15
CA ALA A 6 22.51 9.45 -11.86
C ALA A 6 21.69 10.25 -12.88
N GLY A 7 21.76 9.87 -14.15
CA GLY A 7 20.97 10.47 -15.23
C GLY A 7 19.52 10.59 -14.79
N ALA A 8 18.88 11.66 -15.19
CA ALA A 8 17.53 12.07 -14.75
C ALA A 8 16.52 10.92 -14.90
N ARG A 9 16.40 10.10 -13.86
CA ARG A 9 15.41 9.05 -13.75
C ARG A 9 14.20 9.71 -13.09
N ALA A 10 13.13 9.89 -13.85
CA ALA A 10 11.88 10.36 -13.28
C ALA A 10 11.39 9.34 -12.25
N TRP A 11 11.03 9.80 -11.08
CA TRP A 11 10.49 8.98 -10.00
C TRP A 11 8.97 9.09 -10.03
N PRO A 12 8.22 8.01 -10.24
CA PRO A 12 6.76 8.06 -10.21
C PRO A 12 6.28 8.47 -8.82
N GLY A 13 5.36 9.43 -8.81
CA GLY A 13 4.72 9.94 -7.60
C GLY A 13 3.46 9.15 -7.22
N PRO A 14 2.76 9.58 -6.16
CA PRO A 14 1.57 8.90 -5.63
C PRO A 14 0.30 9.08 -6.48
N GLY A 15 0.41 9.53 -7.71
CA GLY A 15 -0.66 9.64 -8.70
C GLY A 15 -0.15 9.20 -10.06
N ALA A 16 -1.04 8.77 -10.96
CA ALA A 16 -0.68 8.21 -12.26
C ALA A 16 0.25 9.12 -13.10
N ASP A 17 0.19 10.44 -12.88
CA ASP A 17 0.93 11.44 -13.64
C ASP A 17 2.02 12.17 -12.84
N ALA A 18 2.23 11.83 -11.56
CA ALA A 18 3.21 12.51 -10.73
C ALA A 18 4.60 11.89 -10.93
N THR A 19 5.51 12.65 -11.50
CA THR A 19 6.93 12.30 -11.61
C THR A 19 7.77 13.31 -10.84
N TYR A 20 8.75 12.81 -10.09
CA TYR A 20 9.72 13.64 -9.38
C TYR A 20 11.03 13.70 -10.17
N ALA A 21 11.58 14.90 -10.33
CA ALA A 21 12.83 15.09 -11.06
C ALA A 21 14.05 14.59 -10.28
N THR A 22 13.95 14.55 -8.97
CA THR A 22 15.05 14.13 -8.09
C THR A 22 14.59 13.13 -7.03
N LEU A 23 15.53 12.33 -6.54
CA LEU A 23 15.28 11.43 -5.40
C LEU A 23 14.82 12.20 -4.14
N GLY A 24 15.40 13.38 -3.90
CA GLY A 24 15.03 14.23 -2.77
C GLY A 24 13.56 14.65 -2.81
N GLU A 25 13.06 15.03 -3.97
CA GLU A 25 11.63 15.35 -4.17
C GLU A 25 10.75 14.11 -3.95
N ALA A 26 11.15 12.95 -4.47
CA ALA A 26 10.41 11.70 -4.25
C ALA A 26 10.33 11.31 -2.77
N LEU A 27 11.42 11.49 -2.02
CA LEU A 27 11.46 11.23 -0.57
C LEU A 27 10.63 12.24 0.25
N LEU A 28 10.47 13.46 -0.25
CA LEU A 28 9.66 14.52 0.38
C LEU A 28 8.20 14.51 -0.08
N ALA A 29 7.78 13.55 -0.89
CA ALA A 29 6.40 13.42 -1.34
C ALA A 29 5.44 13.40 -0.14
N PRO A 30 4.42 14.30 -0.11
CA PRO A 30 3.48 14.32 1.00
C PRO A 30 2.62 13.05 1.00
N THR A 31 2.19 12.64 2.19
CA THR A 31 1.21 11.56 2.34
C THR A 31 -0.08 11.90 1.59
N ARG A 32 -0.59 10.94 0.80
CA ARG A 32 -1.84 11.11 0.07
C ARG A 32 -3.02 11.31 1.04
N VAL A 33 -3.92 12.22 0.69
CA VAL A 33 -5.13 12.51 1.46
C VAL A 33 -6.30 11.72 0.89
N TYR A 34 -6.79 10.73 1.63
CA TYR A 34 -7.86 9.82 1.21
C TYR A 34 -9.26 10.28 1.60
N VAL A 35 -9.41 11.39 2.33
CA VAL A 35 -10.67 11.82 2.95
C VAL A 35 -11.82 11.92 1.95
N ARG A 36 -11.58 12.46 0.75
CA ARG A 36 -12.63 12.64 -0.26
C ARG A 36 -13.16 11.30 -0.78
N ALA A 37 -12.27 10.40 -1.16
CA ALA A 37 -12.62 9.07 -1.66
C ALA A 37 -13.30 8.23 -0.58
N LEU A 38 -12.75 8.23 0.64
CA LEU A 38 -13.36 7.51 1.77
C LEU A 38 -14.72 8.07 2.15
N ALA A 39 -14.91 9.39 2.16
CA ALA A 39 -16.21 9.99 2.45
C ALA A 39 -17.28 9.60 1.42
N HIS A 40 -16.88 9.41 0.15
CA HIS A 40 -17.78 8.91 -0.89
C HIS A 40 -18.22 7.46 -0.60
N VAL A 41 -17.27 6.58 -0.33
CA VAL A 41 -17.53 5.16 -0.04
C VAL A 41 -18.29 4.98 1.27
N LEU A 42 -17.93 5.71 2.34
CA LEU A 42 -18.56 5.57 3.65
C LEU A 42 -20.00 6.12 3.72
N ARG A 43 -20.35 7.04 2.82
CA ARG A 43 -21.74 7.57 2.72
C ARG A 43 -22.64 6.72 1.84
N GLY A 44 -22.05 5.84 1.02
CA GLY A 44 -22.78 4.91 0.16
C GLY A 44 -23.19 3.63 0.90
N GLU A 45 -23.88 2.76 0.21
CA GLU A 45 -24.28 1.42 0.71
C GLU A 45 -23.10 0.42 0.58
N HIS A 46 -21.88 0.88 0.91
CA HIS A 46 -20.69 0.04 0.91
C HIS A 46 -20.39 -0.39 2.34
N GLU A 47 -20.61 -1.64 2.63
CA GLU A 47 -20.43 -2.23 3.96
C GLU A 47 -18.96 -2.26 4.36
N VAL A 48 -18.37 -1.09 4.69
CA VAL A 48 -16.99 -1.02 5.16
C VAL A 48 -16.91 -1.48 6.61
N LEU A 49 -16.23 -2.59 6.84
CA LEU A 49 -16.09 -3.23 8.15
C LEU A 49 -14.86 -2.74 8.91
N GLY A 50 -13.85 -2.24 8.19
CA GLY A 50 -12.61 -1.74 8.78
C GLY A 50 -11.82 -0.87 7.82
N LEU A 51 -11.02 0.04 8.38
CA LEU A 51 -10.12 0.94 7.67
C LEU A 51 -8.76 0.95 8.36
N ALA A 52 -7.68 0.86 7.58
CA ALA A 52 -6.34 1.07 8.08
C ALA A 52 -5.56 2.03 7.17
N HIS A 53 -5.04 3.10 7.76
CA HIS A 53 -4.04 3.94 7.10
C HIS A 53 -2.68 3.29 7.28
N ILE A 54 -2.04 2.91 6.18
CA ILE A 54 -0.76 2.19 6.22
C ILE A 54 0.38 3.20 6.31
N THR A 55 0.89 3.36 7.50
CA THR A 55 2.00 4.25 7.88
C THR A 55 3.16 3.44 8.47
N GLY A 56 3.96 3.99 9.38
CA GLY A 56 4.96 3.24 10.13
C GLY A 56 4.35 2.01 10.80
N GLY A 57 5.03 0.87 10.71
CA GLY A 57 4.50 -0.45 11.08
C GLY A 57 3.93 -1.24 9.88
N GLY A 58 3.87 -0.62 8.67
CA GLY A 58 3.46 -1.26 7.43
C GLY A 58 2.13 -2.00 7.53
N PHE A 59 1.97 -3.05 6.74
CA PHE A 59 0.76 -3.88 6.83
C PHE A 59 0.72 -4.69 8.13
N THR A 60 1.87 -5.18 8.58
CA THR A 60 1.98 -6.09 9.74
C THR A 60 1.33 -5.52 10.99
N GLU A 61 1.52 -4.25 11.26
CA GLU A 61 0.97 -3.62 12.46
C GLU A 61 -0.36 -2.91 12.22
N ASN A 62 -0.52 -2.25 11.07
CA ASN A 62 -1.71 -1.43 10.85
C ASN A 62 -2.94 -2.26 10.47
N VAL A 63 -2.79 -3.34 9.70
CA VAL A 63 -3.94 -4.18 9.32
C VAL A 63 -4.52 -4.92 10.52
N VAL A 64 -3.68 -5.49 11.37
CA VAL A 64 -4.18 -6.23 12.55
C VAL A 64 -4.92 -5.36 13.56
N ARG A 65 -4.60 -4.05 13.63
CA ARG A 65 -5.28 -3.12 14.56
C ARG A 65 -6.76 -2.91 14.24
N MET A 66 -7.17 -3.11 12.98
CA MET A 66 -8.58 -2.98 12.60
C MET A 66 -9.36 -4.28 12.66
N LEU A 67 -8.67 -5.42 12.85
CA LEU A 67 -9.28 -6.75 12.88
C LEU A 67 -9.52 -7.22 14.33
N PRO A 68 -10.56 -8.03 14.58
CA PRO A 68 -10.68 -8.77 15.83
C PRO A 68 -9.45 -9.63 16.12
N ALA A 69 -9.07 -9.79 17.37
CA ALA A 69 -7.81 -10.44 17.78
C ALA A 69 -7.65 -11.91 17.31
N HIS A 70 -8.74 -12.58 16.98
CA HIS A 70 -8.73 -13.96 16.47
C HIS A 70 -8.67 -14.06 14.94
N LEU A 71 -8.66 -12.91 14.25
CA LEU A 71 -8.58 -12.84 12.79
C LEU A 71 -7.23 -12.27 12.36
N GLY A 72 -6.89 -12.51 11.11
CA GLY A 72 -5.75 -11.94 10.42
C GLY A 72 -6.05 -11.67 8.96
N ALA A 73 -5.03 -11.44 8.18
CA ALA A 73 -5.15 -11.20 6.74
C ALA A 73 -4.07 -11.95 5.95
N ALA A 74 -4.44 -12.47 4.79
CA ALA A 74 -3.50 -12.91 3.77
C ALA A 74 -3.40 -11.83 2.70
N ILE A 75 -2.20 -11.27 2.49
CA ILE A 75 -1.93 -10.20 1.54
C ILE A 75 -1.02 -10.74 0.44
N ASP A 76 -1.49 -10.66 -0.79
CA ASP A 76 -0.74 -11.06 -1.97
C ASP A 76 -0.03 -9.84 -2.55
N VAL A 77 1.29 -9.77 -2.38
CA VAL A 77 2.09 -8.61 -2.78
C VAL A 77 2.31 -8.53 -4.29
N SER A 78 1.92 -9.52 -5.05
CA SER A 78 1.94 -9.51 -6.53
C SER A 78 0.76 -8.72 -7.14
N ARG A 79 -0.23 -8.35 -6.31
CA ARG A 79 -1.45 -7.68 -6.77
C ARG A 79 -1.27 -6.21 -7.17
N TRP A 80 -0.15 -5.59 -6.82
CA TRP A 80 0.15 -4.22 -7.22
C TRP A 80 1.60 -4.05 -7.59
N GLU A 81 1.86 -3.09 -8.44
CA GLU A 81 3.23 -2.67 -8.75
C GLU A 81 3.77 -1.81 -7.61
N ARG A 82 4.82 -2.30 -6.96
CA ARG A 82 5.49 -1.57 -5.89
C ARG A 82 6.23 -0.35 -6.48
N PRO A 83 5.98 0.88 -5.98
CA PRO A 83 6.66 2.07 -6.48
C PRO A 83 8.19 1.92 -6.45
N PRO A 84 8.91 2.36 -7.50
CA PRO A 84 10.35 2.20 -7.65
C PRO A 84 11.19 2.75 -6.49
N LEU A 85 10.66 3.74 -5.76
CA LEU A 85 11.31 4.29 -4.57
C LEU A 85 11.53 3.22 -3.49
N PHE A 86 10.54 2.34 -3.26
CA PHE A 86 10.66 1.27 -2.26
C PHE A 86 11.65 0.18 -2.69
N ALA A 87 11.69 -0.16 -3.98
CA ALA A 87 12.70 -1.08 -4.52
C ALA A 87 14.11 -0.48 -4.39
N TRP A 88 14.25 0.83 -4.62
CA TRP A 88 15.51 1.54 -4.41
C TRP A 88 15.92 1.54 -2.93
N LEU A 89 15.01 1.90 -2.02
CA LEU A 89 15.28 1.88 -0.56
C LEU A 89 15.72 0.50 -0.09
N GLN A 90 15.04 -0.55 -0.55
CA GLN A 90 15.36 -1.92 -0.20
C GLN A 90 16.77 -2.31 -0.64
N ARG A 91 17.13 -1.99 -1.88
CA ARG A 91 18.46 -2.30 -2.45
C ARG A 91 19.57 -1.54 -1.73
N GLU A 92 19.46 -0.21 -1.65
CA GLU A 92 20.51 0.63 -1.04
C GLU A 92 20.66 0.39 0.47
N GLY A 93 19.54 0.08 1.15
CA GLY A 93 19.51 -0.21 2.58
C GLY A 93 19.79 -1.68 2.93
N HIS A 94 19.94 -2.56 1.93
CA HIS A 94 20.02 -4.02 2.13
C HIS A 94 18.91 -4.56 3.04
N ILE A 95 17.68 -4.06 2.85
CA ILE A 95 16.55 -4.34 3.73
C ILE A 95 15.86 -5.63 3.27
N ALA A 96 15.64 -6.57 4.19
CA ALA A 96 14.90 -7.80 3.90
C ALA A 96 13.44 -7.48 3.49
N ALA A 97 12.86 -8.27 2.58
CA ALA A 97 11.49 -8.07 2.11
C ALA A 97 10.46 -8.04 3.26
N GLN A 98 10.66 -8.89 4.27
CA GLN A 98 9.84 -8.90 5.49
C GLN A 98 9.88 -7.56 6.23
N GLU A 99 11.07 -6.94 6.35
CA GLU A 99 11.24 -5.64 6.99
C GLU A 99 10.67 -4.50 6.14
N MET A 100 10.73 -4.61 4.81
CA MET A 100 10.03 -3.67 3.92
C MET A 100 8.52 -3.70 4.14
N ALA A 101 7.91 -4.89 4.25
CA ALA A 101 6.48 -5.04 4.50
C ALA A 101 6.06 -4.59 5.91
N ARG A 102 6.96 -4.72 6.89
CA ARG A 102 6.73 -4.31 8.28
C ARG A 102 6.90 -2.81 8.49
N THR A 103 7.81 -2.17 7.75
CA THR A 103 8.20 -0.78 8.02
C THR A 103 7.46 0.21 7.12
N PHE A 104 7.27 -0.15 5.84
CA PHE A 104 6.77 0.76 4.81
C PHE A 104 5.39 0.35 4.29
N ASN A 105 4.67 1.31 3.72
CA ASN A 105 3.41 1.05 3.03
C ASN A 105 3.57 0.41 1.63
N ASN A 106 4.76 0.43 1.07
CA ASN A 106 5.12 -0.15 -0.24
C ASN A 106 4.18 0.23 -1.39
N GLY A 107 3.58 1.44 -1.32
CA GLY A 107 2.67 1.98 -2.33
C GLY A 107 1.18 1.88 -1.98
N ILE A 108 0.81 1.11 -0.97
CA ILE A 108 -0.58 0.99 -0.50
C ILE A 108 -0.77 1.84 0.76
N GLY A 109 -1.34 3.02 0.63
CA GLY A 109 -1.51 3.93 1.77
C GLY A 109 -2.79 3.72 2.58
N MET A 110 -3.80 3.06 2.02
CA MET A 110 -5.09 2.81 2.69
C MET A 110 -5.61 1.41 2.38
N VAL A 111 -6.09 0.72 3.40
CA VAL A 111 -6.73 -0.61 3.28
C VAL A 111 -8.14 -0.54 3.83
N LEU A 112 -9.09 -1.10 3.10
CA LEU A 112 -10.47 -1.29 3.51
C LEU A 112 -10.76 -2.79 3.66
N VAL A 113 -11.54 -3.14 4.66
CA VAL A 113 -12.13 -4.47 4.81
C VAL A 113 -13.62 -4.36 4.50
N VAL A 114 -14.06 -5.17 3.55
CA VAL A 114 -15.47 -5.24 3.11
C VAL A 114 -15.91 -6.70 2.98
N PRO A 115 -17.21 -7.00 3.05
CA PRO A 115 -17.70 -8.32 2.69
C PRO A 115 -17.32 -8.68 1.25
N ALA A 116 -17.04 -9.96 0.98
CA ALA A 116 -16.66 -10.41 -0.36
C ALA A 116 -17.70 -9.99 -1.43
N ALA A 117 -18.98 -10.08 -1.10
CA ALA A 117 -20.10 -9.66 -1.98
C ALA A 117 -20.11 -8.14 -2.27
N ALA A 118 -19.45 -7.33 -1.45
CA ALA A 118 -19.35 -5.87 -1.62
C ALA A 118 -18.06 -5.45 -2.34
N SER A 119 -17.11 -6.35 -2.56
CA SER A 119 -15.77 -6.03 -3.07
C SER A 119 -15.83 -5.30 -4.41
N GLU A 120 -16.51 -5.86 -5.41
CA GLU A 120 -16.58 -5.28 -6.75
C GLU A 120 -17.20 -3.88 -6.76
N ARG A 121 -18.35 -3.70 -6.09
CA ARG A 121 -19.01 -2.38 -6.01
C ARG A 121 -18.17 -1.36 -5.27
N THR A 122 -17.39 -1.78 -4.27
CA THR A 122 -16.46 -0.90 -3.54
C THR A 122 -15.29 -0.47 -4.42
N VAL A 123 -14.72 -1.39 -5.20
CA VAL A 123 -13.69 -1.09 -6.20
C VAL A 123 -14.21 -0.03 -7.18
N GLN A 124 -15.38 -0.26 -7.79
CA GLN A 124 -15.98 0.69 -8.74
C GLN A 124 -16.23 2.07 -8.12
N ALA A 125 -16.68 2.13 -6.86
CA ALA A 125 -16.89 3.39 -6.16
C ALA A 125 -15.59 4.16 -5.88
N LEU A 126 -14.51 3.46 -5.54
CA LEU A 126 -13.19 4.06 -5.36
C LEU A 126 -12.61 4.55 -6.69
N GLU A 127 -12.76 3.80 -7.77
CA GLU A 127 -12.36 4.21 -9.12
C GLU A 127 -13.12 5.47 -9.56
N ALA A 128 -14.44 5.51 -9.34
CA ALA A 128 -15.24 6.69 -9.61
C ALA A 128 -14.84 7.93 -8.78
N ALA A 129 -14.24 7.70 -7.61
CA ALA A 129 -13.66 8.75 -6.76
C ALA A 129 -12.22 9.15 -7.15
N GLY A 130 -11.65 8.55 -8.21
CA GLY A 130 -10.31 8.85 -8.74
C GLY A 130 -9.18 8.10 -8.03
N GLU A 131 -9.49 7.01 -7.33
CA GLU A 131 -8.49 6.11 -6.76
C GLU A 131 -8.16 4.96 -7.73
N ALA A 132 -7.05 4.27 -7.49
CA ALA A 132 -6.67 3.04 -8.18
C ALA A 132 -6.67 1.86 -7.19
N PRO A 133 -7.85 1.34 -6.84
CA PRO A 133 -7.96 0.28 -5.85
C PRO A 133 -7.50 -1.06 -6.41
N VAL A 134 -6.94 -1.90 -5.55
CA VAL A 134 -6.62 -3.29 -5.84
C VAL A 134 -7.16 -4.20 -4.74
N VAL A 135 -7.60 -5.39 -5.10
CA VAL A 135 -7.97 -6.41 -4.12
C VAL A 135 -6.69 -7.08 -3.64
N LEU A 136 -6.25 -6.74 -2.43
CA LEU A 136 -4.97 -7.19 -1.87
C LEU A 136 -4.98 -8.65 -1.41
N GLY A 137 -6.15 -9.16 -1.00
CA GLY A 137 -6.25 -10.49 -0.39
C GLY A 137 -7.53 -10.63 0.43
N GLU A 138 -7.46 -11.42 1.49
CA GLU A 138 -8.62 -11.77 2.30
C GLU A 138 -8.34 -11.79 3.81
N VAL A 139 -9.40 -11.65 4.59
CA VAL A 139 -9.37 -11.86 6.04
C VAL A 139 -9.34 -13.35 6.33
N THR A 140 -8.49 -13.76 7.27
CA THR A 140 -8.30 -15.17 7.62
C THR A 140 -8.62 -15.44 9.09
N ALA A 141 -8.87 -16.72 9.43
CA ALA A 141 -9.04 -17.17 10.81
C ALA A 141 -7.70 -17.31 11.58
N GLN A 142 -6.57 -17.09 10.91
CA GLN A 142 -5.24 -17.12 11.53
C GLN A 142 -4.87 -15.69 11.92
N PRO A 143 -4.60 -15.38 13.21
CA PRO A 143 -4.17 -14.05 13.64
C PRO A 143 -2.88 -13.60 12.96
N GLY A 144 -2.76 -12.28 12.73
CA GLY A 144 -1.59 -11.68 12.11
C GLY A 144 -1.74 -11.42 10.62
N VAL A 145 -0.64 -11.08 9.97
CA VAL A 145 -0.59 -10.88 8.51
C VAL A 145 0.32 -11.92 7.89
N ALA A 146 -0.25 -12.73 7.00
CA ALA A 146 0.50 -13.63 6.12
C ALA A 146 0.73 -12.94 4.76
N TYR A 147 1.91 -13.10 4.20
CA TYR A 147 2.25 -12.55 2.89
C TYR A 147 2.39 -13.67 1.88
N VAL A 148 1.74 -13.50 0.73
CA VAL A 148 1.85 -14.38 -0.44
C VAL A 148 2.76 -13.67 -1.45
N HIS A 149 3.66 -14.40 -2.10
CA HIS A 149 4.63 -13.93 -3.08
C HIS A 149 5.64 -12.87 -2.57
N LEU A 150 5.90 -12.82 -1.26
CA LEU A 150 6.84 -11.85 -0.68
C LEU A 150 8.29 -12.04 -1.19
N ASP A 151 8.62 -13.24 -1.63
CA ASP A 151 9.87 -13.59 -2.29
C ASP A 151 10.08 -12.83 -3.62
N GLU A 152 9.03 -12.38 -4.29
CA GLU A 152 9.12 -11.53 -5.48
C GLU A 152 9.73 -10.14 -5.17
N TRP A 153 9.76 -9.74 -3.90
CA TRP A 153 10.42 -8.51 -3.47
C TRP A 153 11.92 -8.69 -3.21
N HIS A 154 12.52 -9.80 -3.62
CA HIS A 154 13.96 -9.93 -3.60
C HIS A 154 14.60 -8.98 -4.62
N VAL A 155 15.52 -8.15 -4.13
CA VAL A 155 16.41 -7.35 -4.97
C VAL A 155 17.70 -8.14 -5.11
N ALA A 156 17.98 -8.58 -6.32
CA ALA A 156 19.24 -9.24 -6.66
C ALA A 156 20.43 -8.28 -6.50
#